data_f91d6c3ac5e0c6a24a7555117a761163
#
_entry.id   f91d6c3ac5e0c6a24a7555117a761163
#
_cell.length_a   1.000
_cell.length_b   1.000
_cell.length_c   1.000
_cell.angle_alpha   90.00
_cell.angle_beta   90.00
_cell.angle_gamma   90.00
#
_symmetry.space_group_name_H-M   'P 1'
#
loop_
_entity.id
_entity.type
_entity.pdbx_description
1 polymer ?
#
loop_
_entity_poly.entity_id
_entity_poly.type
_entity_poly.pdbx_seq_one_letter_code
_entity_poly.pdbx_strand_id
1 'polypeptide(L)'
;MKNSYQVTGTNANAPFTLKIHRGDGMLLLAMNWRQGKPPRDFVGFAIEYKEPKQDRFWPVPNRIGFPGQRKKPSDPMLPSTIAPIQKFRWVHFPWHADKDGQFLYRVTPMFMDKLGTLSRGEPQEASIALMRETLPGKLNVAFTRGYVSSQSFVEKFAPDRKLGSLIPDDAKDGLTFKPTNKKAEDAYKWMGFEARASILDVLDEAIAAKANVRVIAYDFNMPEILSRLEKLGKRLKVIIDDSTAKGGGHKAKDSPESVAEKRLRKSAGADNVKRQHMANLQHHKSIAVSGKGVHKVVYGSTNMSWRGFYVQSNNAVIVNSKNAVDDYFKVFDSYFSAEAAGDFRDSEVATGWRDLGVSGLGGKVAFSPHTEENGLLAVVGKDIAKAKSSVLFSLAFLGQMKNGPIGPALGRAIKSKTVFALGIADARVKEGNLGVTVLTADNKKRVVRSSALTGNVPAPFSTEPSGLAGSDGQHRGTRMHHKFVVLDFDTDDARVYLGSYNFSEPADTDNGENLLLIKDRTVATSYMIEALRIYDHYRFRSAREDAKGKSKKVLELQLPPKKASEKPWWQKDWDDPISRRDRELFA
;
A
#
# COMPACT_ATOMS: atom_id res chain seq x y z
N MET A 1 20.53 7.68 -20.21
CA MET A 1 20.00 8.61 -19.19
C MET A 1 19.88 7.84 -17.88
N LYS A 2 20.43 8.35 -16.76
CA LYS A 2 20.23 7.73 -15.44
C LYS A 2 18.74 7.65 -15.18
N ASN A 3 18.21 6.47 -14.88
CA ASN A 3 16.83 6.25 -14.48
C ASN A 3 16.60 6.90 -13.10
N SER A 4 16.35 8.22 -13.09
CA SER A 4 16.14 8.96 -11.86
C SER A 4 14.77 8.63 -11.28
N TYR A 5 14.73 8.37 -9.98
CA TYR A 5 13.46 8.23 -9.25
C TYR A 5 12.84 9.59 -8.91
N GLN A 6 13.54 10.69 -9.19
CA GLN A 6 13.09 12.07 -9.01
C GLN A 6 13.53 12.93 -10.18
N VAL A 7 12.67 13.84 -10.61
CA VAL A 7 12.95 14.86 -11.62
C VAL A 7 12.34 16.19 -11.21
N THR A 8 12.92 17.28 -11.68
CA THR A 8 12.45 18.66 -11.41
C THR A 8 12.15 19.40 -12.70
N GLY A 9 11.11 20.23 -12.67
CA GLY A 9 10.82 21.18 -13.74
C GLY A 9 11.88 22.28 -13.79
N THR A 10 12.24 22.70 -14.99
CA THR A 10 13.37 23.63 -15.24
C THR A 10 12.95 25.02 -15.70
N ASN A 11 11.65 25.30 -15.88
CA ASN A 11 11.19 26.63 -16.30
C ASN A 11 11.44 27.69 -15.21
N ALA A 12 12.41 28.57 -15.44
CA ALA A 12 12.77 29.64 -14.51
C ALA A 12 11.66 30.70 -14.37
N ASN A 13 10.82 30.89 -15.39
CA ASN A 13 9.76 31.90 -15.41
C ASN A 13 8.51 31.45 -14.63
N ALA A 14 8.35 30.14 -14.36
CA ALA A 14 7.23 29.66 -13.59
C ALA A 14 7.33 30.12 -12.11
N PRO A 15 6.24 30.62 -11.50
CA PRO A 15 6.27 31.17 -10.13
C PRO A 15 6.41 30.08 -9.05
N PHE A 16 6.46 28.81 -9.44
CA PHE A 16 6.55 27.67 -8.52
C PHE A 16 7.58 26.65 -9.03
N THR A 17 8.00 25.77 -8.14
CA THR A 17 8.82 24.58 -8.44
C THR A 17 7.91 23.37 -8.64
N LEU A 18 8.31 22.48 -9.54
CA LEU A 18 7.71 21.16 -9.71
C LEU A 18 8.78 20.10 -9.44
N LYS A 19 8.50 19.16 -8.54
CA LYS A 19 9.28 17.95 -8.35
C LYS A 19 8.38 16.73 -8.50
N ILE A 20 8.83 15.78 -9.28
CA ILE A 20 8.12 14.53 -9.50
C ILE A 20 8.92 13.40 -8.85
N HIS A 21 8.27 12.63 -8.00
CA HIS A 21 8.83 11.42 -7.38
C HIS A 21 8.16 10.19 -8.00
N ARG A 22 8.94 9.21 -8.39
CA ARG A 22 8.45 7.93 -8.93
C ARG A 22 8.16 6.96 -7.79
N GLY A 23 6.95 6.41 -7.79
CA GLY A 23 6.58 5.19 -7.10
C GLY A 23 6.43 4.03 -8.10
N ASP A 24 5.84 2.94 -7.67
CA ASP A 24 5.55 1.79 -8.53
C ASP A 24 4.20 2.02 -9.22
N GLY A 25 4.20 2.12 -10.55
CA GLY A 25 3.04 2.43 -11.39
C GLY A 25 2.31 3.73 -11.06
N MET A 26 2.89 4.56 -10.21
CA MET A 26 2.35 5.84 -9.75
C MET A 26 3.46 6.85 -9.53
N LEU A 27 3.08 8.11 -9.38
CA LEU A 27 4.03 9.17 -9.05
C LEU A 27 3.39 10.24 -8.17
N LEU A 28 4.24 10.96 -7.45
CA LEU A 28 3.87 12.15 -6.69
C LEU A 28 4.38 13.39 -7.42
N LEU A 29 3.46 14.30 -7.77
CA LEU A 29 3.80 15.66 -8.18
C LEU A 29 3.78 16.54 -6.93
N ALA A 30 4.86 17.25 -6.67
CA ALA A 30 4.98 18.19 -5.55
C ALA A 30 5.31 19.57 -6.08
N MET A 31 4.56 20.57 -5.63
CA MET A 31 4.64 21.95 -6.06
C MET A 31 4.94 22.85 -4.87
N ASN A 32 5.81 23.84 -5.05
CA ASN A 32 6.04 24.86 -4.05
C ASN A 32 6.19 26.23 -4.70
N TRP A 33 5.57 27.24 -4.11
CA TRP A 33 5.70 28.61 -4.63
C TRP A 33 7.11 29.15 -4.37
N ARG A 34 7.76 29.76 -5.36
CA ARG A 34 9.19 30.12 -5.27
C ARG A 34 9.45 31.28 -4.35
N GLN A 35 8.63 32.32 -4.43
CA GLN A 35 8.85 33.55 -3.66
C GLN A 35 7.54 34.00 -2.98
N GLY A 36 7.62 34.26 -1.69
CA GLY A 36 6.49 34.74 -0.92
C GLY A 36 5.31 33.77 -0.87
N LYS A 37 4.12 34.28 -1.16
CA LYS A 37 2.85 33.55 -1.18
C LYS A 37 2.20 33.66 -2.56
N PRO A 38 1.38 32.67 -2.97
CA PRO A 38 0.57 32.82 -4.17
C PRO A 38 -0.33 34.07 -4.09
N PRO A 39 -0.67 34.70 -5.22
CA PRO A 39 -1.63 35.80 -5.22
C PRO A 39 -3.04 35.29 -4.87
N ARG A 40 -3.92 36.20 -4.47
CA ARG A 40 -5.24 35.86 -3.93
C ARG A 40 -6.20 35.22 -4.94
N ASP A 41 -5.99 35.52 -6.23
CA ASP A 41 -6.73 34.95 -7.36
C ASP A 41 -6.21 33.60 -7.84
N PHE A 42 -5.14 33.07 -7.24
CA PHE A 42 -4.63 31.73 -7.52
C PHE A 42 -5.61 30.67 -7.02
N VAL A 43 -6.15 29.85 -7.94
CA VAL A 43 -7.21 28.86 -7.66
C VAL A 43 -6.76 27.41 -7.76
N GLY A 44 -5.48 27.15 -7.95
CA GLY A 44 -4.93 25.79 -7.97
C GLY A 44 -4.11 25.47 -9.21
N PHE A 45 -3.81 24.21 -9.42
CA PHE A 45 -2.98 23.75 -10.53
C PHE A 45 -3.81 22.92 -11.53
N ALA A 46 -3.69 23.22 -12.81
CA ALA A 46 -4.04 22.30 -13.88
C ALA A 46 -2.87 21.32 -14.06
N ILE A 47 -3.15 20.03 -14.01
CA ILE A 47 -2.18 18.96 -14.22
C ILE A 47 -2.58 18.23 -15.49
N GLU A 48 -1.67 18.17 -16.44
CA GLU A 48 -1.82 17.47 -17.71
C GLU A 48 -0.62 16.53 -17.93
N TYR A 49 -0.80 15.43 -18.64
CA TYR A 49 0.30 14.51 -18.94
C TYR A 49 0.20 13.93 -20.35
N LYS A 50 1.35 13.60 -20.92
CA LYS A 50 1.48 12.79 -22.13
C LYS A 50 2.04 11.42 -21.75
N GLU A 51 1.49 10.39 -22.34
CA GLU A 51 2.06 9.05 -22.30
C GLU A 51 3.24 8.91 -23.28
N PRO A 52 4.13 7.95 -23.07
CA PRO A 52 5.21 7.68 -24.01
C PRO A 52 4.71 7.49 -25.45
N LYS A 53 5.40 8.09 -26.40
CA LYS A 53 5.08 8.02 -27.83
C LYS A 53 3.72 8.61 -28.24
N GLN A 54 3.14 9.49 -27.41
CA GLN A 54 1.92 10.21 -27.72
C GLN A 54 2.18 11.73 -27.73
N ASP A 55 1.49 12.46 -28.61
CA ASP A 55 1.61 13.91 -28.70
C ASP A 55 0.52 14.67 -27.94
N ARG A 56 -0.52 13.97 -27.53
CA ARG A 56 -1.66 14.57 -26.86
C ARG A 56 -1.43 14.67 -25.35
N PHE A 57 -1.73 15.85 -24.78
CA PHE A 57 -1.89 16.02 -23.34
C PHE A 57 -3.28 15.62 -22.88
N TRP A 58 -3.31 14.84 -21.79
CA TRP A 58 -4.52 14.44 -21.11
C TRP A 58 -4.62 15.14 -19.76
N PRO A 59 -5.69 15.90 -19.49
CA PRO A 59 -5.85 16.53 -18.19
C PRO A 59 -6.15 15.48 -17.12
N VAL A 60 -5.51 15.63 -15.97
CA VAL A 60 -5.83 14.81 -14.79
C VAL A 60 -7.24 15.16 -14.31
N PRO A 61 -8.12 14.17 -14.06
CA PRO A 61 -9.48 14.44 -13.66
C PRO A 61 -9.57 14.83 -12.18
N ASN A 62 -10.42 15.83 -11.87
CA ASN A 62 -10.77 16.24 -10.52
C ASN A 62 -12.22 15.87 -10.20
N ARG A 63 -12.43 15.33 -8.99
CA ARG A 63 -13.77 14.97 -8.47
C ARG A 63 -14.49 16.14 -7.79
N ILE A 64 -13.78 17.26 -7.61
CA ILE A 64 -14.29 18.46 -6.97
C ILE A 64 -14.32 19.56 -8.05
N GLY A 65 -15.42 20.30 -8.15
CA GLY A 65 -15.57 21.44 -9.03
C GLY A 65 -15.84 22.72 -8.25
N PHE A 66 -15.82 23.86 -8.90
CA PHE A 66 -16.31 25.10 -8.32
C PHE A 66 -17.82 25.04 -8.08
N PRO A 67 -18.38 25.91 -7.22
CA PRO A 67 -19.80 25.98 -6.96
C PRO A 67 -20.63 25.96 -8.23
N GLY A 68 -21.60 25.04 -8.29
CA GLY A 68 -22.49 24.88 -9.45
C GLY A 68 -21.95 23.96 -10.57
N GLN A 69 -20.66 23.66 -10.65
CA GLN A 69 -20.11 22.78 -11.69
C GLN A 69 -20.51 21.30 -11.48
N ARG A 70 -20.69 20.88 -10.24
CA ARG A 70 -21.15 19.54 -9.89
C ARG A 70 -22.24 19.63 -8.82
N LYS A 71 -23.36 18.93 -9.04
CA LYS A 71 -24.52 18.97 -8.14
C LYS A 71 -24.60 17.71 -7.24
N LYS A 72 -24.10 16.58 -7.75
CA LYS A 72 -24.12 15.29 -7.02
C LYS A 72 -22.79 14.53 -7.22
N PRO A 73 -22.45 13.64 -6.29
CA PRO A 73 -21.20 12.85 -6.36
C PRO A 73 -21.05 11.97 -7.61
N SER A 74 -22.17 11.59 -8.25
CA SER A 74 -22.19 10.78 -9.47
C SER A 74 -21.98 11.58 -10.75
N ASP A 75 -21.95 12.93 -10.69
CA ASP A 75 -21.65 13.74 -11.88
C ASP A 75 -20.24 13.41 -12.40
N PRO A 76 -20.00 13.50 -13.71
CA PRO A 76 -18.69 13.22 -14.31
C PRO A 76 -17.57 14.02 -13.63
N MET A 77 -16.38 13.43 -13.56
CA MET A 77 -15.17 14.14 -13.14
C MET A 77 -14.87 15.26 -14.15
N LEU A 78 -14.35 16.36 -13.65
CA LEU A 78 -13.96 17.50 -14.46
C LEU A 78 -12.46 17.47 -14.75
N PRO A 79 -12.00 17.91 -15.93
CA PRO A 79 -10.57 18.06 -16.18
C PRO A 79 -9.98 19.13 -15.27
N SER A 80 -8.75 18.92 -14.78
CA SER A 80 -8.05 19.89 -13.92
C SER A 80 -7.83 21.26 -14.57
N THR A 81 -7.96 21.35 -15.88
CA THR A 81 -7.90 22.61 -16.65
C THR A 81 -9.11 23.53 -16.43
N ILE A 82 -10.24 23.00 -15.96
CA ILE A 82 -11.44 23.77 -15.61
C ILE A 82 -11.84 23.62 -14.13
N ALA A 83 -11.32 22.61 -13.45
CA ALA A 83 -11.48 22.38 -12.02
C ALA A 83 -10.08 22.11 -11.41
N PRO A 84 -9.27 23.17 -11.16
CA PRO A 84 -7.88 23.03 -10.75
C PRO A 84 -7.71 22.25 -9.43
N ILE A 85 -6.58 21.61 -9.26
CA ILE A 85 -6.23 20.89 -8.04
C ILE A 85 -5.79 21.90 -6.97
N GLN A 86 -6.58 22.06 -5.91
CA GLN A 86 -6.27 22.92 -4.76
C GLN A 86 -5.47 22.16 -3.71
N LYS A 87 -4.27 21.71 -4.10
CA LYS A 87 -3.26 21.06 -3.26
C LYS A 87 -1.87 21.35 -3.81
N PHE A 88 -0.85 21.35 -2.95
CA PHE A 88 0.56 21.47 -3.35
C PHE A 88 1.25 20.13 -3.59
N ARG A 89 0.54 19.02 -3.49
CA ARG A 89 1.00 17.69 -3.91
C ARG A 89 -0.16 16.86 -4.43
N TRP A 90 0.13 16.00 -5.39
CA TRP A 90 -0.87 15.14 -6.02
C TRP A 90 -0.28 13.80 -6.42
N VAL A 91 -0.83 12.70 -5.91
CA VAL A 91 -0.49 11.36 -6.37
C VAL A 91 -1.31 11.03 -7.60
N HIS A 92 -0.65 10.66 -8.69
CA HIS A 92 -1.28 10.32 -9.95
C HIS A 92 -0.91 8.91 -10.39
N PHE A 93 -1.90 8.22 -10.98
CA PHE A 93 -1.78 6.93 -11.64
C PHE A 93 -2.05 7.16 -13.12
N PRO A 94 -1.04 7.21 -13.98
CA PRO A 94 -1.29 7.27 -15.41
C PRO A 94 -1.99 6.01 -15.88
N TRP A 95 -2.83 6.15 -16.90
CA TRP A 95 -3.71 5.06 -17.35
C TRP A 95 -2.93 3.82 -17.81
N HIS A 96 -1.80 4.04 -18.49
CA HIS A 96 -0.91 3.00 -19.00
C HIS A 96 0.48 3.14 -18.37
N ALA A 97 0.55 3.01 -17.05
CA ALA A 97 1.79 3.14 -16.29
C ALA A 97 2.87 2.11 -16.70
N ASP A 98 2.45 1.02 -17.36
CA ASP A 98 3.28 -0.06 -17.87
C ASP A 98 3.96 0.24 -19.22
N LYS A 99 3.64 1.37 -19.87
CA LYS A 99 4.30 1.75 -21.13
C LYS A 99 5.74 2.16 -20.91
N ASP A 100 6.63 1.57 -21.70
CA ASP A 100 8.04 1.95 -21.73
C ASP A 100 8.23 3.36 -22.33
N GLY A 101 9.03 4.18 -21.65
CA GLY A 101 9.39 5.52 -22.10
C GLY A 101 9.13 6.60 -21.07
N GLN A 102 9.19 7.85 -21.52
CA GLN A 102 9.04 9.02 -20.67
C GLN A 102 7.59 9.51 -20.67
N PHE A 103 7.02 9.65 -19.49
CA PHE A 103 5.79 10.38 -19.26
C PHE A 103 6.15 11.86 -19.05
N LEU A 104 5.59 12.74 -19.86
CA LEU A 104 5.78 14.18 -19.71
C LEU A 104 4.61 14.77 -18.94
N TYR A 105 4.88 15.40 -17.82
CA TYR A 105 3.90 16.14 -17.02
C TYR A 105 4.05 17.63 -17.23
N ARG A 106 2.90 18.31 -17.40
CA ARG A 106 2.78 19.77 -17.41
C ARG A 106 1.89 20.17 -16.24
N VAL A 107 2.40 21.02 -15.38
CA VAL A 107 1.65 21.63 -14.27
C VAL A 107 1.57 23.12 -14.52
N THR A 108 0.34 23.65 -14.58
CA THR A 108 0.07 25.07 -14.89
C THR A 108 -0.66 25.70 -13.71
N PRO A 109 -0.18 26.82 -13.14
CA PRO A 109 -0.92 27.54 -12.11
C PRO A 109 -2.12 28.24 -12.75
N MET A 110 -3.29 28.12 -12.13
CA MET A 110 -4.55 28.67 -12.63
C MET A 110 -5.00 29.83 -11.74
N PHE A 111 -5.45 30.89 -12.38
CA PHE A 111 -5.95 32.09 -11.73
C PHE A 111 -7.41 32.31 -12.14
N MET A 112 -8.17 33.00 -11.31
CA MET A 112 -9.56 33.34 -11.60
C MET A 112 -9.82 34.81 -11.30
N ASP A 113 -10.33 35.53 -12.29
CA ASP A 113 -10.70 36.91 -12.14
C ASP A 113 -12.00 37.11 -11.35
N LYS A 114 -12.40 38.37 -11.15
CA LYS A 114 -13.64 38.74 -10.42
C LYS A 114 -14.93 38.29 -11.12
N LEU A 115 -14.87 38.02 -12.42
CA LEU A 115 -15.99 37.54 -13.24
C LEU A 115 -16.10 36.02 -13.24
N GLY A 116 -15.12 35.30 -12.63
CA GLY A 116 -15.07 33.84 -12.60
C GLY A 116 -14.36 33.20 -13.81
N THR A 117 -13.67 34.03 -14.64
CA THR A 117 -12.93 33.55 -15.79
C THR A 117 -11.58 33.00 -15.39
N LEU A 118 -11.28 31.78 -15.85
CA LEU A 118 -9.99 31.12 -15.60
C LEU A 118 -8.92 31.61 -16.60
N SER A 119 -7.73 31.88 -16.08
CA SER A 119 -6.53 32.15 -16.88
C SER A 119 -5.38 31.24 -16.45
N ARG A 120 -4.44 30.99 -17.38
CA ARG A 120 -3.27 30.13 -17.17
C ARG A 120 -2.04 30.99 -16.91
N GLY A 121 -1.21 30.62 -15.94
CA GLY A 121 0.12 31.18 -15.77
C GLY A 121 1.21 30.32 -16.42
N GLU A 122 2.47 30.68 -16.17
CA GLU A 122 3.64 29.97 -16.71
C GLU A 122 3.76 28.55 -16.14
N PRO A 123 3.78 27.49 -16.98
CA PRO A 123 3.81 26.10 -16.55
C PRO A 123 5.20 25.62 -16.16
N GLN A 124 5.24 24.54 -15.40
CA GLN A 124 6.41 23.66 -15.26
C GLN A 124 6.17 22.38 -16.04
N GLU A 125 7.24 21.89 -16.67
CA GLU A 125 7.23 20.58 -17.29
C GLU A 125 8.39 19.72 -16.76
N ALA A 126 8.14 18.42 -16.60
CA ALA A 126 9.16 17.44 -16.26
C ALA A 126 8.79 16.06 -16.81
N SER A 127 9.80 15.32 -17.27
CA SER A 127 9.64 13.98 -17.82
C SER A 127 10.22 12.93 -16.89
N ILE A 128 9.49 11.83 -16.68
CA ILE A 128 9.93 10.72 -15.85
C ILE A 128 9.53 9.39 -16.48
N ALA A 129 10.43 8.40 -16.44
CA ALA A 129 10.08 7.03 -16.81
C ALA A 129 9.47 6.32 -15.61
N LEU A 130 8.33 5.65 -15.83
CA LEU A 130 7.78 4.71 -14.86
C LEU A 130 8.41 3.35 -15.15
N MET A 131 9.11 2.81 -14.18
CA MET A 131 9.82 1.54 -14.32
C MET A 131 8.92 0.41 -13.85
N ARG A 132 9.07 -0.77 -14.48
CA ARG A 132 8.38 -1.98 -14.01
C ARG A 132 8.99 -2.57 -12.73
N GLU A 133 10.23 -2.19 -12.43
CA GLU A 133 10.93 -2.58 -11.22
C GLU A 133 11.49 -1.35 -10.53
N THR A 134 11.40 -1.31 -9.21
CA THR A 134 11.88 -0.20 -8.38
C THR A 134 13.39 -0.01 -8.56
N LEU A 135 14.13 -1.11 -8.46
CA LEU A 135 15.57 -1.20 -8.75
C LEU A 135 15.78 -2.30 -9.79
N PRO A 136 15.91 -1.98 -11.09
CA PRO A 136 15.92 -2.94 -12.17
C PRO A 136 16.93 -4.07 -11.98
N GLY A 137 16.47 -5.32 -12.14
CA GLY A 137 17.26 -6.53 -11.97
C GLY A 137 17.68 -6.86 -10.53
N LYS A 138 17.28 -6.07 -9.53
CA LYS A 138 17.69 -6.22 -8.13
C LYS A 138 16.52 -6.39 -7.16
N LEU A 139 15.59 -5.47 -7.21
CA LEU A 139 14.47 -5.45 -6.28
C LEU A 139 13.26 -4.74 -6.90
N ASN A 140 12.09 -5.33 -6.71
CA ASN A 140 10.84 -4.69 -7.06
C ASN A 140 9.93 -4.58 -5.83
N VAL A 141 9.39 -3.37 -5.60
CA VAL A 141 8.29 -3.11 -4.67
C VAL A 141 7.02 -3.08 -5.48
N ALA A 142 6.00 -3.79 -5.05
CA ALA A 142 4.72 -3.84 -5.73
C ALA A 142 3.57 -3.74 -4.73
N PHE A 143 2.54 -2.98 -5.08
CA PHE A 143 1.39 -2.75 -4.23
C PHE A 143 0.13 -3.35 -4.83
N THR A 144 -0.82 -3.77 -3.99
CA THR A 144 -2.21 -3.97 -4.40
C THR A 144 -2.93 -2.62 -4.33
N ARG A 145 -3.89 -2.41 -5.20
CA ARG A 145 -4.72 -1.20 -5.14
C ARG A 145 -5.80 -1.31 -4.06
N GLY A 146 -6.39 -2.48 -3.91
CA GLY A 146 -7.47 -2.72 -2.98
C GLY A 146 -8.75 -1.98 -3.37
N TYR A 147 -9.15 -0.97 -2.82
CA TYR A 147 -10.21 0.02 -3.10
C TYR A 147 -11.43 -0.43 -3.93
N VAL A 148 -11.88 -1.68 -3.78
CA VAL A 148 -13.10 -2.21 -4.42
C VAL A 148 -14.35 -1.38 -4.09
N SER A 149 -14.32 -0.66 -3.00
CA SER A 149 -15.36 0.28 -2.60
C SER A 149 -15.18 1.68 -3.19
N SER A 150 -14.14 1.91 -4.00
CA SER A 150 -13.96 3.20 -4.65
C SER A 150 -15.03 3.42 -5.72
N GLN A 151 -15.47 4.66 -5.85
CA GLN A 151 -16.44 5.03 -6.87
C GLN A 151 -15.93 4.68 -8.28
N SER A 152 -14.63 4.89 -8.53
CA SER A 152 -14.00 4.54 -9.82
C SER A 152 -14.07 3.06 -10.15
N PHE A 153 -13.89 2.19 -9.15
CA PHE A 153 -14.02 0.75 -9.37
C PHE A 153 -15.47 0.36 -9.66
N VAL A 154 -16.39 0.83 -8.82
CA VAL A 154 -17.82 0.52 -8.96
C VAL A 154 -18.37 0.99 -10.31
N GLU A 155 -18.08 2.23 -10.71
CA GLU A 155 -18.53 2.78 -12.00
C GLU A 155 -17.98 1.98 -13.19
N LYS A 156 -16.76 1.49 -13.11
CA LYS A 156 -16.09 0.81 -14.22
C LYS A 156 -16.45 -0.68 -14.32
N PHE A 157 -16.46 -1.38 -13.19
CA PHE A 157 -16.50 -2.85 -13.16
C PHE A 157 -17.75 -3.45 -12.53
N ALA A 158 -18.45 -2.70 -11.66
CA ALA A 158 -19.62 -3.16 -10.94
C ALA A 158 -20.69 -2.05 -10.83
N PRO A 159 -21.18 -1.49 -11.96
CA PRO A 159 -22.15 -0.40 -11.93
C PRO A 159 -23.46 -0.80 -11.27
N ASP A 160 -23.83 -2.08 -11.34
CA ASP A 160 -24.98 -2.70 -10.67
C ASP A 160 -24.70 -3.01 -9.19
N ARG A 161 -23.47 -2.79 -8.71
CA ARG A 161 -22.98 -3.11 -7.36
C ARG A 161 -23.00 -4.59 -7.00
N LYS A 162 -23.10 -5.50 -7.96
CA LYS A 162 -23.07 -6.95 -7.76
C LYS A 162 -21.62 -7.46 -7.85
N LEU A 163 -20.89 -7.43 -6.73
CA LEU A 163 -19.51 -7.91 -6.69
C LEU A 163 -19.38 -9.43 -6.64
N GLY A 164 -20.40 -10.16 -6.25
CA GLY A 164 -20.40 -11.63 -6.30
C GLY A 164 -20.15 -12.20 -7.70
N SER A 165 -20.31 -11.39 -8.76
CA SER A 165 -19.89 -11.76 -10.12
C SER A 165 -18.37 -11.67 -10.37
N LEU A 166 -17.63 -11.01 -9.47
CA LEU A 166 -16.19 -10.76 -9.58
C LEU A 166 -15.36 -11.47 -8.49
N ILE A 167 -15.91 -11.63 -7.29
CA ILE A 167 -15.21 -12.11 -6.11
C ILE A 167 -16.14 -13.02 -5.32
N PRO A 168 -15.62 -14.13 -4.73
CA PRO A 168 -16.45 -15.06 -3.98
C PRO A 168 -17.11 -14.37 -2.77
N ASP A 169 -18.33 -14.78 -2.47
CA ASP A 169 -19.11 -14.27 -1.34
C ASP A 169 -18.60 -14.84 -0.01
N ASP A 170 -18.01 -16.04 -0.02
CA ASP A 170 -17.37 -16.68 1.13
C ASP A 170 -15.92 -17.07 0.78
N ALA A 171 -15.03 -16.94 1.76
CA ALA A 171 -13.63 -17.36 1.62
C ALA A 171 -13.50 -18.85 1.27
N LYS A 172 -14.42 -19.70 1.75
CA LYS A 172 -14.46 -21.14 1.48
C LYS A 172 -14.64 -21.48 0.00
N ASP A 173 -15.35 -20.63 -0.72
CA ASP A 173 -15.60 -20.81 -2.15
C ASP A 173 -14.42 -20.35 -3.02
N GLY A 174 -13.44 -19.68 -2.41
CA GLY A 174 -12.36 -18.99 -3.13
C GLY A 174 -11.60 -19.85 -4.12
N LEU A 175 -11.27 -21.10 -3.77
CA LEU A 175 -10.50 -22.01 -4.63
C LEU A 175 -11.30 -22.55 -5.83
N THR A 176 -12.60 -22.53 -5.76
CA THR A 176 -13.51 -23.04 -6.81
C THR A 176 -14.24 -21.94 -7.55
N PHE A 177 -14.16 -20.72 -7.07
CA PHE A 177 -14.86 -19.57 -7.63
C PHE A 177 -14.47 -19.31 -9.09
N LYS A 178 -15.49 -19.09 -9.92
CA LYS A 178 -15.35 -18.69 -11.32
C LYS A 178 -16.13 -17.40 -11.53
N PRO A 179 -15.46 -16.32 -11.97
CA PRO A 179 -16.13 -15.06 -12.21
C PRO A 179 -17.14 -15.19 -13.36
N THR A 180 -18.28 -14.55 -13.23
CA THR A 180 -19.31 -14.46 -14.29
C THR A 180 -19.29 -13.10 -14.98
N ASN A 181 -18.60 -12.12 -14.44
CA ASN A 181 -18.45 -10.80 -15.02
C ASN A 181 -17.48 -10.83 -16.21
N LYS A 182 -17.91 -10.35 -17.37
CA LYS A 182 -17.08 -10.30 -18.60
C LYS A 182 -15.83 -9.42 -18.47
N LYS A 183 -15.80 -8.49 -17.51
CA LYS A 183 -14.65 -7.60 -17.22
C LYS A 183 -13.80 -8.09 -16.05
N ALA A 184 -13.93 -9.35 -15.64
CA ALA A 184 -13.27 -9.86 -14.43
C ALA A 184 -11.75 -9.70 -14.49
N GLU A 185 -11.10 -10.06 -15.59
CA GLU A 185 -9.65 -9.95 -15.72
C GLU A 185 -9.16 -8.48 -15.62
N ASP A 186 -9.87 -7.54 -16.25
CA ASP A 186 -9.53 -6.12 -16.12
C ASP A 186 -9.76 -5.60 -14.70
N ALA A 187 -10.81 -6.10 -14.02
CA ALA A 187 -11.05 -5.77 -12.62
C ALA A 187 -9.93 -6.32 -11.72
N TYR A 188 -9.46 -7.53 -11.97
CA TYR A 188 -8.35 -8.14 -11.21
C TYR A 188 -7.02 -7.43 -11.46
N LYS A 189 -6.71 -7.07 -12.70
CA LYS A 189 -5.55 -6.21 -13.01
C LYS A 189 -5.64 -4.86 -12.31
N TRP A 190 -6.83 -4.29 -12.26
CA TRP A 190 -7.02 -3.00 -11.57
C TRP A 190 -6.86 -3.10 -10.05
N MET A 191 -7.46 -4.13 -9.41
CA MET A 191 -7.41 -4.32 -7.95
C MET A 191 -6.07 -4.86 -7.46
N GLY A 192 -5.58 -5.91 -8.09
CA GLY A 192 -4.32 -6.59 -7.74
C GLY A 192 -3.10 -5.79 -8.15
N PHE A 193 -3.29 -4.88 -9.11
CA PHE A 193 -2.31 -3.93 -9.60
C PHE A 193 -0.96 -4.61 -9.85
N GLU A 194 0.15 -4.02 -9.39
CA GLU A 194 1.50 -4.56 -9.61
C GLU A 194 1.79 -5.81 -8.78
N ALA A 195 1.28 -5.88 -7.55
CA ALA A 195 1.57 -7.02 -6.67
C ALA A 195 1.05 -8.34 -7.24
N ARG A 196 -0.16 -8.35 -7.86
CA ARG A 196 -0.68 -9.55 -8.52
C ARG A 196 0.22 -9.98 -9.66
N ALA A 197 0.53 -9.06 -10.57
CA ALA A 197 1.37 -9.36 -11.73
C ALA A 197 2.74 -9.90 -11.29
N SER A 198 3.44 -9.17 -10.41
CA SER A 198 4.79 -9.54 -9.96
C SER A 198 4.85 -10.90 -9.25
N ILE A 199 3.84 -11.23 -8.42
CA ILE A 199 3.80 -12.53 -7.73
C ILE A 199 3.54 -13.67 -8.72
N LEU A 200 2.60 -13.48 -9.66
CA LEU A 200 2.28 -14.50 -10.67
C LEU A 200 3.46 -14.71 -11.63
N ASP A 201 4.14 -13.63 -12.04
CA ASP A 201 5.33 -13.70 -12.91
C ASP A 201 6.46 -14.50 -12.25
N VAL A 202 6.72 -14.31 -10.94
CA VAL A 202 7.70 -15.13 -10.20
C VAL A 202 7.38 -16.63 -10.26
N LEU A 203 6.12 -17.00 -10.12
CA LEU A 203 5.70 -18.41 -10.21
C LEU A 203 5.75 -18.94 -11.65
N ASP A 204 5.39 -18.14 -12.64
CA ASP A 204 5.46 -18.52 -14.05
C ASP A 204 6.92 -18.68 -14.51
N GLU A 205 7.83 -17.80 -14.09
CA GLU A 205 9.28 -17.95 -14.27
C GLU A 205 9.81 -19.23 -13.60
N ALA A 206 9.35 -19.53 -12.37
CA ALA A 206 9.76 -20.74 -11.66
C ALA A 206 9.32 -22.02 -12.40
N ILE A 207 8.12 -22.03 -12.98
CA ILE A 207 7.63 -23.15 -13.79
C ILE A 207 8.48 -23.31 -15.06
N ALA A 208 8.71 -22.21 -15.79
CA ALA A 208 9.50 -22.22 -17.04
C ALA A 208 10.95 -22.66 -16.81
N ALA A 209 11.58 -22.18 -15.75
CA ALA A 209 12.94 -22.53 -15.37
C ALA A 209 13.07 -23.91 -14.68
N LYS A 210 11.97 -24.64 -14.48
CA LYS A 210 11.93 -25.88 -13.69
C LYS A 210 12.59 -25.73 -12.32
N ALA A 211 12.41 -24.58 -11.68
CA ALA A 211 13.05 -24.20 -10.43
C ALA A 211 12.47 -24.95 -9.20
N ASN A 212 13.26 -25.07 -8.16
CA ASN A 212 12.79 -25.46 -6.84
C ASN A 212 12.12 -24.27 -6.16
N VAL A 213 10.99 -24.50 -5.51
CA VAL A 213 10.19 -23.46 -4.86
C VAL A 213 9.89 -23.80 -3.41
N ARG A 214 9.98 -22.80 -2.54
CA ARG A 214 9.59 -22.87 -1.13
C ARG A 214 8.52 -21.82 -0.88
N VAL A 215 7.41 -22.21 -0.28
CA VAL A 215 6.27 -21.33 0.00
C VAL A 215 5.86 -21.46 1.45
N ILE A 216 5.62 -20.31 2.10
CA ILE A 216 4.91 -20.29 3.39
C ILE A 216 3.69 -19.39 3.23
N ALA A 217 2.51 -19.94 3.45
CA ALA A 217 1.23 -19.30 3.22
C ALA A 217 0.36 -19.29 4.47
N TYR A 218 -0.09 -18.09 4.86
CA TYR A 218 -1.07 -17.88 5.92
C TYR A 218 -2.49 -18.13 5.40
N ASP A 219 -3.18 -17.10 4.83
CA ASP A 219 -4.46 -17.26 4.11
C ASP A 219 -4.20 -17.82 2.71
N PHE A 220 -4.87 -18.90 2.33
CA PHE A 220 -4.61 -19.53 1.04
C PHE A 220 -5.87 -19.98 0.31
N ASN A 221 -6.50 -19.09 -0.44
CA ASN A 221 -7.69 -19.40 -1.23
C ASN A 221 -7.68 -18.82 -2.65
N MET A 222 -6.48 -18.49 -3.19
CA MET A 222 -6.32 -17.92 -4.52
C MET A 222 -6.07 -19.01 -5.57
N PRO A 223 -7.03 -19.28 -6.51
CA PRO A 223 -6.90 -20.39 -7.48
C PRO A 223 -5.73 -20.18 -8.45
N GLU A 224 -5.40 -18.94 -8.82
CA GLU A 224 -4.28 -18.63 -9.71
C GLU A 224 -2.92 -19.00 -9.11
N ILE A 225 -2.76 -18.83 -7.81
CA ILE A 225 -1.55 -19.26 -7.08
C ILE A 225 -1.55 -20.80 -6.97
N LEU A 226 -2.64 -21.39 -6.47
CA LEU A 226 -2.70 -22.83 -6.24
C LEU A 226 -2.42 -23.62 -7.53
N SER A 227 -3.01 -23.23 -8.67
CA SER A 227 -2.79 -23.91 -9.94
C SER A 227 -1.33 -23.85 -10.45
N ARG A 228 -0.62 -22.76 -10.15
CA ARG A 228 0.81 -22.63 -10.46
C ARG A 228 1.67 -23.51 -9.54
N LEU A 229 1.33 -23.55 -8.25
CA LEU A 229 2.03 -24.42 -7.30
C LEU A 229 1.84 -25.90 -7.67
N GLU A 230 0.66 -26.31 -8.08
CA GLU A 230 0.42 -27.69 -8.56
C GLU A 230 1.30 -28.07 -9.77
N LYS A 231 1.53 -27.14 -10.72
CA LYS A 231 2.41 -27.34 -11.90
C LYS A 231 3.89 -27.53 -11.53
N LEU A 232 4.31 -27.10 -10.36
CA LEU A 232 5.69 -27.30 -9.88
C LEU A 232 5.96 -28.78 -9.53
N GLY A 233 4.93 -29.54 -9.11
CA GLY A 233 5.07 -30.92 -8.72
C GLY A 233 6.06 -31.09 -7.57
N LYS A 234 6.90 -32.14 -7.60
CA LYS A 234 7.89 -32.45 -6.55
C LYS A 234 8.95 -31.39 -6.29
N ARG A 235 9.03 -30.35 -7.11
CA ARG A 235 9.94 -29.19 -6.92
C ARG A 235 9.43 -28.21 -5.89
N LEU A 236 8.15 -28.30 -5.50
CA LEU A 236 7.52 -27.50 -4.47
C LEU A 236 7.70 -28.13 -3.10
N LYS A 237 8.12 -27.35 -2.10
CA LYS A 237 7.81 -27.59 -0.67
C LYS A 237 6.99 -26.43 -0.13
N VAL A 238 5.99 -26.70 0.67
CA VAL A 238 5.08 -25.69 1.18
C VAL A 238 4.70 -25.92 2.64
N ILE A 239 4.66 -24.82 3.40
CA ILE A 239 4.06 -24.75 4.73
C ILE A 239 2.77 -23.93 4.61
N ILE A 240 1.65 -24.48 5.08
CA ILE A 240 0.35 -23.82 5.11
C ILE A 240 -0.10 -23.69 6.55
N ASP A 241 -0.51 -22.50 6.96
CA ASP A 241 -0.97 -22.24 8.32
C ASP A 241 -2.15 -23.15 8.70
N ASP A 242 -2.13 -23.68 9.91
CA ASP A 242 -3.20 -24.49 10.51
C ASP A 242 -3.68 -23.95 11.85
N SER A 243 -3.51 -22.64 12.07
CA SER A 243 -3.96 -21.98 13.28
C SER A 243 -5.47 -22.13 13.48
N THR A 244 -5.88 -22.16 14.75
CA THR A 244 -7.27 -22.32 15.14
C THR A 244 -7.90 -20.98 15.51
N ALA A 245 -9.18 -20.81 15.17
CA ALA A 245 -10.00 -19.71 15.60
C ALA A 245 -11.39 -20.22 15.98
N LYS A 246 -12.23 -19.36 16.55
CA LYS A 246 -13.64 -19.68 16.79
C LYS A 246 -14.27 -20.09 15.45
N GLY A 247 -14.76 -21.32 15.34
CA GLY A 247 -15.28 -21.90 14.09
C GLY A 247 -14.26 -22.75 13.31
N GLY A 248 -13.10 -23.08 13.93
CA GLY A 248 -12.10 -24.03 13.40
C GLY A 248 -10.91 -23.38 12.69
N GLY A 249 -11.02 -22.12 12.23
CA GLY A 249 -9.93 -21.41 11.56
C GLY A 249 -9.37 -22.14 10.34
N HIS A 250 -8.08 -22.00 10.08
CA HIS A 250 -7.39 -22.67 8.98
C HIS A 250 -7.32 -24.20 9.15
N LYS A 251 -7.48 -24.71 10.36
CA LYS A 251 -7.48 -26.16 10.67
C LYS A 251 -8.80 -26.86 10.34
N ALA A 252 -9.88 -26.13 10.07
CA ALA A 252 -11.17 -26.73 9.73
C ALA A 252 -11.05 -27.62 8.47
N LYS A 253 -11.77 -28.76 8.45
CA LYS A 253 -11.70 -29.71 7.33
C LYS A 253 -12.10 -29.13 5.98
N ASP A 254 -13.01 -28.15 6.01
CA ASP A 254 -13.57 -27.44 4.86
C ASP A 254 -12.92 -26.07 4.63
N SER A 255 -11.86 -25.74 5.38
CA SER A 255 -11.11 -24.52 5.13
C SER A 255 -10.42 -24.56 3.77
N PRO A 256 -10.25 -23.42 3.08
CA PRO A 256 -9.49 -23.34 1.85
C PRO A 256 -8.07 -23.93 1.99
N GLU A 257 -7.44 -23.71 3.13
CA GLU A 257 -6.11 -24.21 3.47
C GLU A 257 -6.09 -25.75 3.50
N SER A 258 -7.09 -26.39 4.08
CA SER A 258 -7.23 -27.85 4.10
C SER A 258 -7.53 -28.42 2.71
N VAL A 259 -8.28 -27.69 1.87
CA VAL A 259 -8.52 -28.08 0.47
C VAL A 259 -7.24 -27.92 -0.36
N ALA A 260 -6.52 -26.82 -0.19
CA ALA A 260 -5.25 -26.58 -0.86
C ALA A 260 -4.20 -27.63 -0.48
N GLU A 261 -4.09 -27.97 0.79
CA GLU A 261 -3.22 -29.05 1.28
C GLU A 261 -3.46 -30.35 0.52
N LYS A 262 -4.71 -30.83 0.46
CA LYS A 262 -5.05 -32.09 -0.23
C LYS A 262 -4.63 -32.08 -1.70
N ARG A 263 -4.84 -30.96 -2.38
CA ARG A 263 -4.46 -30.78 -3.79
C ARG A 263 -2.95 -30.79 -3.96
N LEU A 264 -2.21 -30.06 -3.10
CA LEU A 264 -0.76 -29.97 -3.17
C LEU A 264 -0.08 -31.27 -2.75
N ARG A 265 -0.61 -32.02 -1.77
CA ARG A 265 -0.12 -33.37 -1.44
C ARG A 265 -0.22 -34.32 -2.64
N LYS A 266 -1.28 -34.21 -3.44
CA LYS A 266 -1.45 -35.00 -4.67
C LYS A 266 -0.42 -34.63 -5.74
N SER A 267 -0.10 -33.35 -5.94
CA SER A 267 0.80 -32.88 -7.00
C SER A 267 2.27 -32.87 -6.59
N ALA A 268 2.59 -32.44 -5.38
CA ALA A 268 3.97 -32.29 -4.90
C ALA A 268 4.48 -33.51 -4.10
N GLY A 269 3.60 -34.34 -3.58
CA GLY A 269 3.91 -35.42 -2.65
C GLY A 269 3.63 -35.03 -1.19
N ALA A 270 3.23 -36.01 -0.38
CA ALA A 270 2.81 -35.77 1.00
C ALA A 270 3.93 -35.14 1.86
N ASP A 271 5.18 -35.61 1.67
CA ASP A 271 6.36 -35.17 2.44
C ASP A 271 6.81 -33.73 2.10
N ASN A 272 6.25 -33.13 1.06
CA ASN A 272 6.56 -31.77 0.64
C ASN A 272 5.52 -30.74 1.11
N VAL A 273 4.50 -31.16 1.84
CA VAL A 273 3.41 -30.29 2.32
C VAL A 273 3.25 -30.43 3.83
N LYS A 274 3.55 -29.38 4.55
CA LYS A 274 3.40 -29.31 6.01
C LYS A 274 2.28 -28.36 6.42
N ARG A 275 1.50 -28.75 7.41
CA ARG A 275 0.58 -27.87 8.14
C ARG A 275 1.27 -27.46 9.43
N GLN A 276 1.31 -26.17 9.71
CA GLN A 276 2.05 -25.66 10.86
C GLN A 276 1.52 -24.29 11.28
N HIS A 277 1.40 -24.07 12.57
CA HIS A 277 1.39 -22.75 13.20
C HIS A 277 2.56 -22.69 14.19
N MET A 278 3.12 -21.53 14.44
CA MET A 278 4.11 -21.36 15.50
C MET A 278 3.41 -21.36 16.86
N ALA A 279 3.82 -20.59 17.84
CA ALA A 279 3.04 -20.51 19.08
C ALA A 279 1.62 -19.97 18.85
N ASN A 280 1.42 -19.17 17.77
CA ASN A 280 0.12 -18.60 17.44
C ASN A 280 -0.22 -18.74 15.94
N LEU A 281 0.58 -18.17 15.01
CA LEU A 281 0.32 -18.19 13.57
C LEU A 281 1.59 -18.49 12.77
N GLN A 282 1.45 -19.20 11.63
CA GLN A 282 2.47 -19.19 10.59
C GLN A 282 2.12 -18.07 9.60
N HIS A 283 2.44 -16.84 10.00
CA HIS A 283 1.89 -15.65 9.37
C HIS A 283 2.69 -15.12 8.16
N HIS A 284 3.64 -15.89 7.64
CA HIS A 284 4.36 -15.60 6.41
C HIS A 284 3.44 -15.54 5.18
N LYS A 285 3.87 -14.78 4.18
CA LYS A 285 3.29 -14.71 2.83
C LYS A 285 4.44 -14.65 1.84
N SER A 286 5.23 -15.71 1.80
CA SER A 286 6.52 -15.69 1.11
C SER A 286 6.66 -16.83 0.10
N ILE A 287 7.39 -16.55 -0.98
CA ILE A 287 7.71 -17.49 -2.05
C ILE A 287 9.19 -17.32 -2.37
N ALA A 288 9.97 -18.40 -2.31
CA ALA A 288 11.36 -18.38 -2.75
C ALA A 288 11.58 -19.36 -3.90
N VAL A 289 12.30 -18.90 -4.91
CA VAL A 289 12.53 -19.61 -6.18
C VAL A 289 14.03 -19.75 -6.41
N SER A 290 14.50 -20.99 -6.61
CA SER A 290 15.89 -21.31 -6.94
C SER A 290 15.95 -22.18 -8.19
N GLY A 291 16.46 -21.62 -9.28
CA GLY A 291 16.60 -22.32 -10.56
C GLY A 291 17.64 -21.70 -11.45
N LYS A 292 17.90 -22.32 -12.62
CA LYS A 292 18.87 -21.81 -13.57
C LYS A 292 18.42 -20.42 -14.07
N GLY A 293 19.18 -19.39 -13.71
CA GLY A 293 18.91 -18.00 -14.11
C GLY A 293 17.78 -17.31 -13.33
N VAL A 294 17.17 -17.97 -12.33
CA VAL A 294 16.10 -17.39 -11.51
C VAL A 294 16.39 -17.61 -10.02
N HIS A 295 16.62 -16.52 -9.31
CA HIS A 295 16.84 -16.53 -7.86
C HIS A 295 16.04 -15.38 -7.24
N LYS A 296 14.78 -15.65 -6.84
CA LYS A 296 13.88 -14.62 -6.34
C LYS A 296 13.25 -15.02 -5.01
N VAL A 297 13.10 -14.05 -4.12
CA VAL A 297 12.27 -14.21 -2.90
C VAL A 297 11.20 -13.12 -2.89
N VAL A 298 9.97 -13.53 -2.69
CA VAL A 298 8.82 -12.64 -2.45
C VAL A 298 8.60 -12.54 -0.95
N TYR A 299 8.58 -11.32 -0.45
CA TYR A 299 8.20 -10.96 0.92
C TYR A 299 7.04 -9.98 0.90
N GLY A 300 6.49 -9.65 2.04
CA GLY A 300 5.51 -8.57 2.19
C GLY A 300 4.27 -8.96 2.97
N SER A 301 3.20 -8.20 2.77
CA SER A 301 1.95 -8.35 3.52
C SER A 301 0.82 -9.01 2.72
N THR A 302 1.03 -9.33 1.43
CA THR A 302 0.00 -9.84 0.52
C THR A 302 -0.30 -11.31 0.80
N ASN A 303 -1.44 -11.61 1.42
CA ASN A 303 -1.91 -12.98 1.57
C ASN A 303 -2.21 -13.61 0.21
N MET A 304 -2.01 -14.92 0.07
CA MET A 304 -2.31 -15.68 -1.16
C MET A 304 -3.81 -16.00 -1.26
N SER A 305 -4.62 -14.95 -1.08
CA SER A 305 -6.07 -15.04 -0.98
C SER A 305 -6.76 -13.92 -1.77
N TRP A 306 -8.04 -14.13 -2.12
CA TRP A 306 -8.88 -13.12 -2.76
C TRP A 306 -8.86 -11.79 -1.98
N ARG A 307 -8.93 -11.88 -0.67
CA ARG A 307 -8.84 -10.73 0.22
C ARG A 307 -7.50 -10.01 0.10
N GLY A 308 -6.42 -10.77 0.16
CA GLY A 308 -5.06 -10.23 0.09
C GLY A 308 -4.76 -9.51 -1.22
N PHE A 309 -5.21 -10.05 -2.34
CA PHE A 309 -4.93 -9.50 -3.66
C PHE A 309 -5.87 -8.36 -4.06
N TYR A 310 -7.16 -8.42 -3.70
CA TYR A 310 -8.16 -7.56 -4.33
C TYR A 310 -8.90 -6.62 -3.37
N VAL A 311 -8.96 -6.96 -2.09
CA VAL A 311 -9.76 -6.21 -1.10
C VAL A 311 -8.88 -5.32 -0.24
N GLN A 312 -7.77 -5.86 0.22
CA GLN A 312 -6.86 -5.19 1.14
C GLN A 312 -5.77 -4.42 0.40
N SER A 313 -5.34 -3.29 0.99
CA SER A 313 -4.11 -2.62 0.57
C SER A 313 -2.92 -3.34 1.18
N ASN A 314 -2.12 -3.97 0.33
CA ASN A 314 -0.96 -4.79 0.66
C ASN A 314 0.24 -4.43 -0.20
N ASN A 315 1.41 -4.93 0.21
CA ASN A 315 2.64 -4.87 -0.59
C ASN A 315 3.24 -6.25 -0.79
N ALA A 316 4.03 -6.37 -1.85
CA ALA A 316 4.99 -7.44 -2.09
C ALA A 316 6.35 -6.81 -2.41
N VAL A 317 7.42 -7.42 -1.94
CA VAL A 317 8.79 -7.08 -2.33
C VAL A 317 9.42 -8.31 -2.92
N ILE A 318 9.85 -8.19 -4.17
CA ILE A 318 10.55 -9.25 -4.91
C ILE A 318 12.03 -8.93 -4.90
N VAL A 319 12.82 -9.74 -4.22
CA VAL A 319 14.28 -9.61 -4.13
C VAL A 319 14.91 -10.59 -5.11
N ASN A 320 15.69 -10.08 -6.06
CA ASN A 320 16.44 -10.88 -7.02
C ASN A 320 17.87 -11.04 -6.51
N SER A 321 18.12 -12.08 -5.72
CA SER A 321 19.42 -12.37 -5.11
C SER A 321 19.55 -13.84 -4.78
N LYS A 322 20.65 -14.46 -5.28
CA LYS A 322 20.97 -15.84 -4.93
C LYS A 322 21.21 -16.01 -3.42
N ASN A 323 21.89 -15.05 -2.80
CA ASN A 323 22.16 -15.10 -1.36
C ASN A 323 20.85 -15.06 -0.54
N ALA A 324 19.91 -14.17 -0.89
CA ALA A 324 18.62 -14.12 -0.23
C ALA A 324 17.84 -15.43 -0.37
N VAL A 325 17.92 -16.07 -1.54
CA VAL A 325 17.27 -17.37 -1.79
C VAL A 325 17.91 -18.48 -0.98
N ASP A 326 19.24 -18.56 -1.00
CA ASP A 326 19.98 -19.60 -0.26
C ASP A 326 19.71 -19.49 1.27
N ASP A 327 19.71 -18.27 1.79
CA ASP A 327 19.38 -18.03 3.19
C ASP A 327 17.91 -18.34 3.51
N TYR A 328 16.99 -17.92 2.62
CA TYR A 328 15.57 -18.24 2.82
C TYR A 328 15.31 -19.75 2.82
N PHE A 329 16.01 -20.52 1.98
CA PHE A 329 15.86 -21.98 1.94
C PHE A 329 16.28 -22.60 3.28
N LYS A 330 17.38 -22.14 3.90
CA LYS A 330 17.79 -22.58 5.25
C LYS A 330 16.72 -22.25 6.30
N VAL A 331 16.18 -21.02 6.24
CA VAL A 331 15.09 -20.58 7.13
C VAL A 331 13.83 -21.43 6.92
N PHE A 332 13.45 -21.67 5.67
CA PHE A 332 12.32 -22.54 5.34
C PHE A 332 12.51 -23.95 5.86
N ASP A 333 13.69 -24.56 5.67
CA ASP A 333 13.97 -25.92 6.13
C ASP A 333 13.97 -25.99 7.66
N SER A 334 14.40 -24.95 8.37
CA SER A 334 14.27 -24.85 9.84
C SER A 334 12.80 -24.79 10.28
N TYR A 335 11.93 -23.97 9.66
CA TYR A 335 10.49 -24.02 9.92
C TYR A 335 9.90 -25.39 9.56
N PHE A 336 10.32 -25.96 8.44
CA PHE A 336 9.76 -27.22 7.94
C PHE A 336 10.11 -28.39 8.83
N SER A 337 11.26 -28.40 9.48
CA SER A 337 11.69 -29.45 10.45
C SER A 337 11.15 -29.20 11.86
N ALA A 338 10.84 -27.95 12.25
CA ALA A 338 10.40 -27.61 13.59
C ALA A 338 9.07 -28.28 13.95
N GLU A 339 9.00 -29.01 15.06
CA GLU A 339 7.78 -29.62 15.60
C GLU A 339 7.03 -28.64 16.52
N ALA A 340 7.76 -27.74 17.17
CA ALA A 340 7.22 -26.69 18.03
C ALA A 340 7.85 -25.32 17.69
N ALA A 341 7.23 -24.23 18.15
CA ALA A 341 7.75 -22.88 17.95
C ALA A 341 9.14 -22.66 18.56
N GLY A 342 9.45 -23.38 19.68
CA GLY A 342 10.75 -23.34 20.33
C GLY A 342 11.87 -23.82 19.41
N ASP A 343 11.63 -24.88 18.64
CA ASP A 343 12.66 -25.47 17.75
C ASP A 343 13.15 -24.44 16.72
N PHE A 344 12.26 -23.60 16.21
CA PHE A 344 12.65 -22.50 15.32
C PHE A 344 13.28 -21.36 16.10
N ARG A 345 12.64 -20.90 17.19
CA ARG A 345 13.08 -19.77 18.01
C ARG A 345 14.52 -19.89 18.49
N ASP A 346 14.90 -21.10 18.88
CA ASP A 346 16.23 -21.43 19.43
C ASP A 346 17.24 -21.78 18.33
N SER A 347 16.82 -21.77 17.06
CA SER A 347 17.69 -22.05 15.93
C SER A 347 18.55 -20.84 15.55
N GLU A 348 19.72 -21.09 14.93
CA GLU A 348 20.63 -20.06 14.43
C GLU A 348 19.95 -19.12 13.44
N VAL A 349 18.98 -19.60 12.66
CA VAL A 349 18.32 -18.80 11.63
C VAL A 349 17.32 -17.78 12.20
N ALA A 350 16.87 -17.95 13.45
CA ALA A 350 16.00 -17.03 14.16
C ALA A 350 16.77 -15.86 14.80
N THR A 351 18.12 -15.90 14.81
CA THR A 351 18.93 -14.86 15.45
C THR A 351 19.35 -13.77 14.48
N GLY A 352 19.06 -12.51 14.85
CA GLY A 352 19.60 -11.33 14.20
C GLY A 352 19.12 -11.07 12.76
N TRP A 353 19.80 -10.14 12.10
CA TRP A 353 19.52 -9.71 10.74
C TRP A 353 20.39 -10.46 9.73
N ARG A 354 19.78 -10.90 8.65
CA ARG A 354 20.43 -11.52 7.49
C ARG A 354 20.48 -10.55 6.33
N ASP A 355 21.60 -10.47 5.63
CA ASP A 355 21.76 -9.58 4.47
C ASP A 355 20.99 -10.13 3.27
N LEU A 356 20.27 -9.27 2.54
CA LEU A 356 19.58 -9.67 1.30
C LEU A 356 20.55 -9.95 0.14
N GLY A 357 21.83 -9.63 0.27
CA GLY A 357 22.86 -9.89 -0.74
C GLY A 357 22.61 -9.16 -2.06
N VAL A 358 22.00 -7.97 -2.00
CA VAL A 358 21.74 -7.12 -3.19
C VAL A 358 22.77 -6.02 -3.25
N SER A 359 23.63 -6.07 -4.27
CA SER A 359 24.72 -5.10 -4.43
C SER A 359 24.22 -3.65 -4.46
N GLY A 360 24.79 -2.80 -3.61
CA GLY A 360 24.46 -1.38 -3.49
C GLY A 360 23.16 -1.09 -2.74
N LEU A 361 22.56 -2.10 -2.10
CA LEU A 361 21.37 -1.97 -1.26
C LEU A 361 21.70 -2.37 0.18
N GLY A 362 21.47 -1.49 1.13
CA GLY A 362 21.54 -1.82 2.55
C GLY A 362 20.29 -2.58 3.01
N GLY A 363 20.06 -3.78 2.46
CA GLY A 363 18.86 -4.59 2.71
C GLY A 363 19.11 -5.74 3.66
N LYS A 364 18.25 -5.90 4.69
CA LYS A 364 18.30 -6.97 5.68
C LYS A 364 16.93 -7.56 5.92
N VAL A 365 16.88 -8.83 6.34
CA VAL A 365 15.67 -9.54 6.76
C VAL A 365 15.91 -10.29 8.05
N ALA A 366 14.90 -10.36 8.90
CA ALA A 366 14.88 -11.20 10.10
C ALA A 366 13.59 -12.02 10.12
N PHE A 367 13.61 -13.13 10.84
CA PHE A 367 12.53 -14.12 10.89
C PHE A 367 12.19 -14.47 12.32
N SER A 368 10.93 -14.28 12.71
CA SER A 368 10.39 -14.64 14.04
C SER A 368 9.68 -16.02 14.02
N PRO A 369 9.42 -16.67 15.18
CA PRO A 369 9.52 -16.10 16.53
C PRO A 369 10.95 -15.95 17.02
N HIS A 370 11.19 -14.87 17.76
CA HIS A 370 12.47 -14.61 18.45
C HIS A 370 12.39 -14.99 19.91
N THR A 371 13.56 -15.21 20.55
CA THR A 371 13.66 -15.15 22.00
C THR A 371 13.46 -13.71 22.49
N GLU A 372 13.18 -13.51 23.77
CA GLU A 372 13.06 -12.18 24.37
C GLU A 372 14.33 -11.33 24.15
N GLU A 373 15.50 -11.96 24.25
CA GLU A 373 16.81 -11.34 24.04
C GLU A 373 17.02 -10.89 22.59
N ASN A 374 16.54 -11.67 21.61
CA ASN A 374 16.70 -11.40 20.18
C ASN A 374 15.55 -10.58 19.57
N GLY A 375 14.59 -10.15 20.38
CA GLY A 375 13.42 -9.41 19.94
C GLY A 375 13.77 -8.09 19.25
N LEU A 376 13.05 -7.77 18.15
CA LEU A 376 13.37 -6.64 17.29
C LEU A 376 12.53 -5.39 17.56
N LEU A 377 11.44 -5.50 18.30
CA LEU A 377 10.54 -4.36 18.55
C LEU A 377 11.25 -3.17 19.20
N ALA A 378 12.12 -3.42 20.17
CA ALA A 378 12.88 -2.38 20.86
C ALA A 378 13.86 -1.67 19.91
N VAL A 379 14.49 -2.41 19.00
CA VAL A 379 15.41 -1.88 18.00
C VAL A 379 14.66 -0.96 17.03
N VAL A 380 13.53 -1.44 16.48
CA VAL A 380 12.68 -0.66 15.58
C VAL A 380 12.11 0.58 16.27
N GLY A 381 11.62 0.44 17.50
CA GLY A 381 11.10 1.57 18.29
C GLY A 381 12.14 2.65 18.56
N LYS A 382 13.39 2.27 18.88
CA LYS A 382 14.53 3.19 19.03
C LYS A 382 14.86 3.90 17.72
N ASP A 383 14.80 3.19 16.60
CA ASP A 383 15.10 3.76 15.28
C ASP A 383 14.02 4.75 14.81
N ILE A 384 12.75 4.44 15.03
CA ILE A 384 11.63 5.39 14.81
C ILE A 384 11.83 6.67 15.66
N ALA A 385 12.21 6.52 16.92
CA ALA A 385 12.42 7.64 17.82
C ALA A 385 13.60 8.55 17.43
N LYS A 386 14.54 8.05 16.62
CA LYS A 386 15.72 8.79 16.11
C LYS A 386 15.47 9.47 14.77
N ALA A 387 14.29 9.32 14.16
CA ALA A 387 13.97 9.96 12.90
C ALA A 387 14.12 11.48 13.00
N LYS A 388 14.74 12.10 11.99
CA LYS A 388 15.11 13.52 11.98
C LYS A 388 14.21 14.36 11.07
N SER A 389 13.73 13.80 9.98
CA SER A 389 12.97 14.51 8.96
C SER A 389 11.52 14.03 8.88
N SER A 390 11.30 12.73 8.71
CA SER A 390 9.98 12.21 8.43
C SER A 390 9.73 10.80 8.96
N VAL A 391 8.48 10.54 9.37
CA VAL A 391 7.96 9.22 9.75
C VAL A 391 6.61 9.02 9.06
N LEU A 392 6.57 8.18 8.02
CA LEU A 392 5.33 7.83 7.35
C LEU A 392 5.05 6.34 7.57
N PHE A 393 3.84 6.00 7.96
CA PHE A 393 3.53 4.60 8.25
C PHE A 393 2.13 4.19 7.82
N SER A 394 1.99 2.91 7.54
CA SER A 394 0.72 2.26 7.31
C SER A 394 0.74 0.92 8.06
N LEU A 395 -0.01 0.85 9.15
CA LEU A 395 0.04 -0.25 10.11
C LEU A 395 -1.36 -0.77 10.41
N ALA A 396 -1.65 -2.00 9.97
CA ALA A 396 -2.96 -2.60 10.07
C ALA A 396 -3.49 -2.66 11.52
N PHE A 397 -2.63 -3.00 12.49
CA PHE A 397 -3.04 -3.34 13.85
C PHE A 397 -2.41 -2.44 14.92
N LEU A 398 -2.42 -1.12 14.69
CA LEU A 398 -1.82 -0.15 15.62
C LEU A 398 -2.34 -0.30 17.06
N GLY A 399 -3.58 -0.78 17.23
CA GLY A 399 -4.16 -1.05 18.56
C GLY A 399 -3.39 -2.09 19.38
N GLN A 400 -2.69 -3.03 18.73
CA GLN A 400 -1.88 -4.07 19.39
C GLN A 400 -0.51 -3.54 19.85
N MET A 401 -0.10 -2.35 19.42
CA MET A 401 1.22 -1.77 19.70
C MET A 401 1.23 -0.82 20.90
N LYS A 402 0.13 -0.73 21.66
CA LYS A 402 -0.04 0.27 22.73
C LYS A 402 0.98 0.11 23.87
N ASN A 403 1.27 -1.12 24.25
CA ASN A 403 2.10 -1.43 25.41
C ASN A 403 3.59 -1.67 25.05
N GLY A 404 3.90 -1.78 23.75
CA GLY A 404 5.26 -1.99 23.25
C GLY A 404 5.98 -0.69 22.87
N PRO A 405 7.24 -0.77 22.42
CA PRO A 405 8.07 0.39 22.10
C PRO A 405 7.61 1.17 20.86
N ILE A 406 6.87 0.55 19.95
CA ILE A 406 6.46 1.13 18.66
C ILE A 406 5.42 2.24 18.84
N GLY A 407 4.34 1.96 19.56
CA GLY A 407 3.26 2.93 19.77
C GLY A 407 3.73 4.27 20.37
N PRO A 408 4.49 4.24 21.48
CA PRO A 408 5.10 5.46 22.05
C PRO A 408 6.06 6.18 21.11
N ALA A 409 6.87 5.45 20.32
CA ALA A 409 7.79 6.06 19.35
C ALA A 409 7.04 6.80 18.23
N LEU A 410 6.02 6.17 17.64
CA LEU A 410 5.13 6.80 16.65
C LEU A 410 4.39 8.00 17.27
N GLY A 411 3.91 7.87 18.49
CA GLY A 411 3.23 8.95 19.22
C GLY A 411 4.14 10.19 19.43
N ARG A 412 5.42 9.99 19.72
CA ARG A 412 6.42 11.08 19.80
C ARG A 412 6.63 11.74 18.44
N ALA A 413 6.81 10.95 17.37
CA ALA A 413 6.98 11.47 16.02
C ALA A 413 5.78 12.32 15.59
N ILE A 414 4.53 11.86 15.86
CA ILE A 414 3.29 12.59 15.53
C ILE A 414 3.19 13.92 16.29
N LYS A 415 3.70 13.99 17.52
CA LYS A 415 3.71 15.21 18.34
C LYS A 415 4.89 16.13 18.06
N SER A 416 5.87 15.68 17.29
CA SER A 416 7.08 16.45 16.97
C SER A 416 6.73 17.72 16.18
N LYS A 417 7.47 18.80 16.44
CA LYS A 417 7.40 20.04 15.64
C LYS A 417 8.41 20.05 14.50
N THR A 418 9.41 19.17 14.53
CA THR A 418 10.52 19.12 13.58
C THR A 418 10.43 17.93 12.63
N VAL A 419 9.82 16.83 13.06
CA VAL A 419 9.63 15.64 12.23
C VAL A 419 8.23 15.68 11.60
N PHE A 420 8.16 15.54 10.29
CA PHE A 420 6.89 15.35 9.60
C PHE A 420 6.39 13.92 9.83
N ALA A 421 5.26 13.77 10.49
CA ALA A 421 4.69 12.45 10.75
C ALA A 421 3.28 12.33 10.19
N LEU A 422 3.05 11.21 9.48
CA LEU A 422 1.78 10.87 8.89
C LEU A 422 1.57 9.36 8.95
N GLY A 423 0.41 8.94 9.41
CA GLY A 423 0.13 7.53 9.52
C GLY A 423 -1.31 7.13 9.33
N ILE A 424 -1.49 5.86 8.99
CA ILE A 424 -2.78 5.23 8.82
C ILE A 424 -2.78 3.90 9.55
N ALA A 425 -3.87 3.62 10.23
CA ALA A 425 -4.12 2.35 10.89
C ALA A 425 -5.54 1.89 10.66
N ASP A 426 -5.72 0.57 10.54
CA ASP A 426 -7.03 -0.05 10.66
C ASP A 426 -7.39 -0.08 12.14
N ALA A 427 -8.26 0.84 12.58
CA ALA A 427 -8.65 0.93 13.98
C ALA A 427 -10.04 0.35 14.19
N ARG A 428 -10.15 -0.50 15.21
CA ARG A 428 -11.45 -0.82 15.81
C ARG A 428 -11.83 0.27 16.80
N VAL A 429 -12.93 0.94 16.57
CA VAL A 429 -13.53 1.84 17.55
C VAL A 429 -14.39 0.99 18.49
N LYS A 430 -14.34 1.26 19.81
CA LYS A 430 -15.04 0.51 20.86
C LYS A 430 -16.58 0.40 20.68
N GLU A 431 -17.16 1.13 19.75
CA GLU A 431 -18.62 1.24 19.53
C GLU A 431 -19.09 0.54 18.23
N GLY A 432 -18.56 -0.61 17.88
CA GLY A 432 -19.07 -1.43 16.76
C GLY A 432 -18.80 -0.89 15.34
N ASN A 433 -18.13 0.24 15.20
CA ASN A 433 -17.79 0.84 13.92
C ASN A 433 -16.34 0.55 13.52
N LEU A 434 -16.16 -0.20 12.44
CA LEU A 434 -14.87 -0.32 11.78
C LEU A 434 -14.50 1.00 11.10
N GLY A 435 -13.35 1.56 11.47
CA GLY A 435 -12.83 2.76 10.85
C GLY A 435 -11.35 2.63 10.57
N VAL A 436 -10.87 3.33 9.56
CA VAL A 436 -9.44 3.61 9.39
C VAL A 436 -9.10 4.87 10.17
N THR A 437 -8.16 4.79 11.07
CA THR A 437 -7.68 5.94 11.83
C THR A 437 -6.58 6.63 11.05
N VAL A 438 -6.80 7.90 10.72
CA VAL A 438 -5.79 8.78 10.14
C VAL A 438 -5.14 9.56 11.26
N LEU A 439 -3.83 9.45 11.38
CA LEU A 439 -3.02 10.10 12.39
C LEU A 439 -2.22 11.24 11.77
N THR A 440 -2.40 12.44 12.28
CA THR A 440 -1.69 13.64 11.83
C THR A 440 -1.17 14.43 13.02
N ALA A 441 -0.18 15.29 12.78
CA ALA A 441 0.47 16.07 13.82
C ALA A 441 -0.44 17.13 14.48
N ASP A 442 -1.60 17.47 13.90
CA ASP A 442 -2.62 18.30 14.56
C ASP A 442 -3.37 17.57 15.69
N ASN A 443 -2.88 16.37 16.06
CA ASN A 443 -3.35 15.53 17.17
C ASN A 443 -4.85 15.13 17.07
N LYS A 444 -5.50 15.35 15.95
CA LYS A 444 -6.88 14.96 15.71
C LYS A 444 -6.91 13.57 15.13
N LYS A 445 -7.10 12.55 15.97
CA LYS A 445 -7.48 11.22 15.51
C LYS A 445 -8.77 11.35 14.70
N ARG A 446 -8.67 11.32 13.40
CA ARG A 446 -9.85 11.28 12.54
C ARG A 446 -10.14 9.83 12.19
N VAL A 447 -11.17 9.29 12.81
CA VAL A 447 -11.69 7.99 12.43
C VAL A 447 -12.56 8.17 11.19
N VAL A 448 -12.18 7.55 10.08
CA VAL A 448 -13.07 7.40 8.93
C VAL A 448 -14.10 6.34 9.30
N ARG A 449 -15.34 6.75 9.54
CA ARG A 449 -16.41 5.86 9.98
C ARG A 449 -16.64 4.73 8.97
N SER A 450 -17.01 3.57 9.46
CA SER A 450 -17.31 2.41 8.62
C SER A 450 -18.44 2.67 7.64
N SER A 451 -19.40 3.54 7.94
CA SER A 451 -20.45 3.99 7.02
C SER A 451 -19.87 4.67 5.77
N ALA A 452 -18.80 5.46 5.90
CA ALA A 452 -18.08 6.03 4.77
C ALA A 452 -17.36 4.95 3.94
N LEU A 453 -17.02 3.84 4.55
CA LEU A 453 -16.36 2.68 3.92
C LEU A 453 -17.38 1.65 3.42
N THR A 454 -18.50 1.47 4.13
CA THR A 454 -19.50 0.41 3.89
C THR A 454 -20.71 0.87 3.11
N GLY A 455 -21.05 2.15 3.10
CA GLY A 455 -22.25 2.67 2.40
C GLY A 455 -22.31 2.37 0.90
N ASN A 456 -21.20 1.86 0.31
CA ASN A 456 -21.09 1.42 -1.07
C ASN A 456 -20.20 0.16 -1.21
N VAL A 457 -19.98 -0.60 -0.13
CA VAL A 457 -19.25 -1.87 -0.18
C VAL A 457 -20.27 -2.98 -0.30
N PRO A 458 -20.24 -3.74 -1.37
CA PRO A 458 -21.11 -4.90 -1.54
C PRO A 458 -20.91 -5.93 -0.44
N ALA A 459 -21.92 -6.74 -0.20
CA ALA A 459 -22.04 -7.71 0.89
C ALA A 459 -20.81 -8.56 1.19
N PRO A 460 -20.05 -9.10 0.21
CA PRO A 460 -18.90 -9.96 0.52
C PRO A 460 -17.81 -9.28 1.34
N PHE A 461 -17.66 -7.95 1.19
CA PHE A 461 -16.61 -7.19 1.88
C PHE A 461 -17.05 -6.53 3.18
N SER A 462 -18.36 -6.49 3.44
CA SER A 462 -18.90 -5.97 4.71
C SER A 462 -18.82 -6.99 5.85
N THR A 463 -18.74 -8.28 5.51
CA THR A 463 -18.83 -9.41 6.46
C THR A 463 -17.56 -10.25 6.56
N GLU A 464 -16.47 -9.92 5.86
CA GLU A 464 -15.25 -10.71 5.89
C GLU A 464 -14.67 -10.86 7.30
N PRO A 465 -14.35 -12.10 7.74
CA PRO A 465 -13.80 -12.33 9.07
C PRO A 465 -12.42 -11.73 9.22
N SER A 466 -12.24 -10.85 10.19
CA SER A 466 -10.94 -10.27 10.55
C SER A 466 -10.25 -11.05 11.67
N GLY A 467 -10.62 -12.30 11.91
CA GLY A 467 -10.10 -13.11 13.03
C GLY A 467 -10.55 -12.66 14.42
N LEU A 468 -11.12 -11.49 14.58
CA LEU A 468 -11.60 -10.95 15.86
C LEU A 468 -13.04 -10.45 15.67
N ALA A 469 -14.00 -10.98 16.44
CA ALA A 469 -15.38 -10.53 16.45
C ALA A 469 -15.48 -9.07 16.93
N GLY A 470 -16.31 -8.26 16.26
CA GLY A 470 -16.77 -6.98 16.82
C GLY A 470 -17.64 -7.22 18.05
N SER A 471 -17.91 -6.18 18.85
CA SER A 471 -18.79 -6.25 20.02
C SER A 471 -20.23 -6.65 19.67
N ASP A 472 -20.61 -6.58 18.40
CA ASP A 472 -21.89 -7.00 17.82
C ASP A 472 -21.87 -8.44 17.26
N GLY A 473 -20.77 -9.19 17.44
CA GLY A 473 -20.59 -10.53 16.91
C GLY A 473 -20.37 -10.61 15.40
N GLN A 474 -20.35 -9.48 14.68
CA GLN A 474 -20.10 -9.45 13.24
C GLN A 474 -18.60 -9.33 12.96
N HIS A 475 -18.08 -10.22 12.12
CA HIS A 475 -16.71 -10.18 11.64
C HIS A 475 -16.64 -9.19 10.47
N ARG A 476 -15.94 -8.06 10.68
CA ARG A 476 -15.74 -7.05 9.64
C ARG A 476 -14.28 -7.05 9.21
N GLY A 477 -14.03 -7.16 7.91
CA GLY A 477 -12.69 -7.34 7.35
C GLY A 477 -11.77 -6.13 7.47
N THR A 478 -10.48 -6.39 7.68
CA THR A 478 -9.39 -5.42 7.57
C THR A 478 -9.22 -5.00 6.12
N ARG A 479 -9.18 -3.69 5.84
CA ARG A 479 -9.06 -3.13 4.48
C ARG A 479 -7.69 -2.56 4.18
N MET A 480 -7.09 -1.93 5.17
CA MET A 480 -5.73 -1.48 5.12
C MET A 480 -4.87 -2.50 5.87
N HIS A 481 -4.10 -3.30 5.13
CA HIS A 481 -3.36 -4.44 5.68
C HIS A 481 -1.85 -4.29 5.55
N HIS A 482 -1.39 -3.11 5.16
CA HIS A 482 0.03 -2.78 5.16
C HIS A 482 0.67 -2.88 6.55
N LYS A 483 1.94 -3.16 6.57
CA LYS A 483 2.81 -3.23 7.73
C LYS A 483 4.14 -2.62 7.37
N PHE A 484 4.20 -1.27 7.27
CA PHE A 484 5.44 -0.58 6.97
C PHE A 484 5.58 0.74 7.71
N VAL A 485 6.84 1.12 7.94
CA VAL A 485 7.25 2.42 8.48
C VAL A 485 8.41 2.95 7.63
N VAL A 486 8.23 4.12 7.04
CA VAL A 486 9.24 4.86 6.29
C VAL A 486 9.84 5.92 7.18
N LEU A 487 11.16 5.98 7.26
CA LEU A 487 11.90 6.94 8.05
C LEU A 487 12.80 7.76 7.14
N ASP A 488 12.77 9.09 7.33
CA ASP A 488 13.73 10.05 6.75
C ASP A 488 13.93 9.91 5.23
N PHE A 489 12.82 9.68 4.46
CA PHE A 489 12.86 9.33 3.03
C PHE A 489 13.63 10.32 2.16
N ASP A 490 13.72 11.58 2.61
CA ASP A 490 14.33 12.71 1.92
C ASP A 490 15.83 12.87 2.23
N THR A 491 16.40 12.04 3.10
CA THR A 491 17.79 12.09 3.54
C THR A 491 18.62 10.88 3.06
N ASP A 492 19.92 10.90 3.30
CA ASP A 492 20.80 9.76 3.01
C ASP A 492 20.57 8.58 3.98
N ASP A 493 19.92 8.84 5.13
CA ASP A 493 19.48 7.83 6.10
C ASP A 493 18.10 7.23 5.77
N ALA A 494 17.59 7.45 4.57
CA ALA A 494 16.29 6.96 4.12
C ALA A 494 16.17 5.45 4.26
N ARG A 495 15.12 5.00 4.95
CA ARG A 495 14.91 3.57 5.18
C ARG A 495 13.45 3.22 5.39
N VAL A 496 13.13 1.95 5.15
CA VAL A 496 11.80 1.41 5.38
C VAL A 496 11.86 0.07 6.09
N TYR A 497 11.03 -0.08 7.11
CA TYR A 497 10.69 -1.35 7.73
C TYR A 497 9.39 -1.87 7.11
N LEU A 498 9.37 -3.14 6.73
CA LEU A 498 8.21 -3.76 6.06
C LEU A 498 8.22 -5.29 6.23
N GLY A 499 7.18 -5.97 5.79
CA GLY A 499 7.11 -7.43 5.78
C GLY A 499 5.72 -7.97 6.12
N SER A 500 5.66 -9.20 6.61
CA SER A 500 4.46 -9.76 7.22
C SER A 500 4.28 -9.32 8.67
N TYR A 501 5.32 -8.84 9.29
CA TYR A 501 5.48 -8.49 10.70
C TYR A 501 4.57 -7.34 11.15
N ASN A 502 3.72 -7.60 12.14
CA ASN A 502 2.70 -6.64 12.59
C ASN A 502 3.20 -5.57 13.58
N PHE A 503 4.50 -5.49 13.87
CA PHE A 503 5.11 -4.57 14.85
C PHE A 503 4.50 -4.71 16.26
N SER A 504 4.11 -5.92 16.64
CA SER A 504 3.49 -6.28 17.92
C SER A 504 4.25 -7.40 18.59
N GLU A 505 4.07 -7.54 19.90
CA GLU A 505 4.71 -8.62 20.68
C GLU A 505 4.43 -10.02 20.10
N PRO A 506 3.16 -10.41 19.76
CA PRO A 506 2.93 -11.71 19.14
C PRO A 506 3.64 -11.89 17.78
N ALA A 507 3.87 -10.81 17.02
CA ALA A 507 4.63 -10.89 15.78
C ALA A 507 6.12 -11.15 16.03
N ASP A 508 6.65 -10.72 17.17
CA ASP A 508 8.06 -10.87 17.54
C ASP A 508 8.36 -12.25 18.18
N THR A 509 7.47 -12.74 19.06
CA THR A 509 7.76 -13.89 19.93
C THR A 509 6.94 -15.15 19.64
N ASP A 510 5.79 -15.02 18.94
CA ASP A 510 4.82 -16.12 18.82
C ASP A 510 4.60 -16.56 17.38
N ASN A 511 4.59 -15.63 16.44
CA ASN A 511 4.26 -15.92 15.04
C ASN A 511 5.51 -16.22 14.20
N GLY A 512 5.35 -17.04 13.16
CA GLY A 512 6.30 -17.07 12.04
C GLY A 512 6.08 -15.85 11.14
N GLU A 513 7.04 -14.93 11.13
CA GLU A 513 6.96 -13.66 10.38
C GLU A 513 8.29 -13.33 9.70
N ASN A 514 8.26 -12.39 8.75
CA ASN A 514 9.46 -11.74 8.25
C ASN A 514 9.38 -10.23 8.45
N LEU A 515 10.50 -9.63 8.86
CA LEU A 515 10.70 -8.19 8.96
C LEU A 515 11.89 -7.80 8.10
N LEU A 516 11.68 -6.93 7.13
CA LEU A 516 12.73 -6.36 6.30
C LEU A 516 13.08 -4.96 6.77
N LEU A 517 14.36 -4.61 6.70
CA LEU A 517 14.89 -3.26 6.76
C LEU A 517 15.61 -2.98 5.45
N ILE A 518 15.13 -2.00 4.68
CA ILE A 518 15.75 -1.58 3.42
C ILE A 518 16.20 -0.13 3.53
N LYS A 519 17.50 0.10 3.39
CA LYS A 519 18.13 1.43 3.38
C LYS A 519 18.42 1.82 1.94
N ASP A 520 17.44 2.44 1.31
CA ASP A 520 17.53 2.96 -0.06
C ASP A 520 16.48 4.06 -0.30
N ARG A 521 16.90 5.17 -0.90
CA ARG A 521 16.02 6.32 -1.13
C ARG A 521 14.92 6.05 -2.15
N THR A 522 15.19 5.23 -3.17
CA THR A 522 14.20 4.90 -4.20
C THR A 522 13.09 4.04 -3.60
N VAL A 523 13.48 3.02 -2.82
CA VAL A 523 12.53 2.15 -2.11
C VAL A 523 11.74 2.94 -1.08
N ALA A 524 12.40 3.76 -0.26
CA ALA A 524 11.73 4.61 0.72
C ALA A 524 10.75 5.60 0.06
N THR A 525 11.11 6.14 -1.11
CA THR A 525 10.23 7.02 -1.89
C THR A 525 8.98 6.29 -2.40
N SER A 526 9.09 5.05 -2.88
CA SER A 526 7.93 4.25 -3.30
C SER A 526 6.95 4.04 -2.15
N TYR A 527 7.44 3.67 -0.97
CA TYR A 527 6.61 3.51 0.23
C TYR A 527 6.05 4.84 0.76
N MET A 528 6.80 5.93 0.64
CA MET A 528 6.31 7.27 0.99
C MET A 528 5.11 7.66 0.11
N ILE A 529 5.19 7.44 -1.20
CA ILE A 529 4.09 7.73 -2.13
C ILE A 529 2.88 6.86 -1.80
N GLU A 530 3.08 5.59 -1.50
CA GLU A 530 2.01 4.68 -1.08
C GLU A 530 1.33 5.16 0.20
N ALA A 531 2.09 5.57 1.21
CA ALA A 531 1.53 6.14 2.45
C ALA A 531 0.67 7.38 2.16
N LEU A 532 1.17 8.30 1.32
CA LEU A 532 0.42 9.50 0.91
C LEU A 532 -0.84 9.16 0.12
N ARG A 533 -0.77 8.18 -0.79
CA ARG A 533 -1.90 7.70 -1.58
C ARG A 533 -3.05 7.23 -0.69
N ILE A 534 -2.74 6.36 0.26
CA ILE A 534 -3.74 5.80 1.17
C ILE A 534 -4.29 6.90 2.09
N TYR A 535 -3.42 7.73 2.64
CA TYR A 535 -3.81 8.86 3.48
C TYR A 535 -4.79 9.80 2.76
N ASP A 536 -4.45 10.25 1.56
CA ASP A 536 -5.28 11.18 0.78
C ASP A 536 -6.62 10.56 0.40
N HIS A 537 -6.64 9.25 0.08
CA HIS A 537 -7.86 8.52 -0.21
C HIS A 537 -8.83 8.53 0.99
N TYR A 538 -8.37 8.14 2.17
CA TYR A 538 -9.23 8.07 3.36
C TYR A 538 -9.61 9.45 3.88
N ARG A 539 -8.69 10.42 3.82
CA ARG A 539 -9.01 11.81 4.19
C ARG A 539 -10.09 12.42 3.29
N PHE A 540 -10.03 12.16 1.99
CA PHE A 540 -11.07 12.60 1.06
C PHE A 540 -12.42 11.97 1.38
N ARG A 541 -12.44 10.66 1.69
CA ARG A 541 -13.68 9.97 2.09
C ARG A 541 -14.27 10.56 3.38
N SER A 542 -13.45 10.81 4.39
CA SER A 542 -13.89 11.46 5.64
C SER A 542 -14.48 12.84 5.38
N ALA A 543 -13.80 13.67 4.58
CA ALA A 543 -14.31 15.00 4.25
C ALA A 543 -15.67 14.98 3.53
N ARG A 544 -15.88 13.99 2.64
CA ARG A 544 -17.19 13.79 1.98
C ARG A 544 -18.30 13.41 2.94
N GLU A 545 -18.02 12.54 3.91
CA GLU A 545 -19.04 12.16 4.93
C GLU A 545 -19.35 13.32 5.86
N ASP A 546 -18.35 14.09 6.27
CA ASP A 546 -18.55 15.30 7.08
C ASP A 546 -19.41 16.34 6.34
N ALA A 547 -19.20 16.51 5.02
CA ALA A 547 -20.00 17.40 4.20
C ALA A 547 -21.46 16.94 4.06
N LYS A 548 -21.69 15.63 3.88
CA LYS A 548 -23.05 15.04 3.82
C LYS A 548 -23.79 15.19 5.15
N GLY A 549 -23.12 14.99 6.28
CA GLY A 549 -23.73 15.06 7.62
C GLY A 549 -24.15 16.46 8.02
N LYS A 550 -23.42 17.49 7.57
CA LYS A 550 -23.64 18.88 8.01
C LYS A 550 -24.58 19.70 7.11
N SER A 551 -24.72 19.39 5.83
CA SER A 551 -25.46 20.27 4.91
C SER A 551 -25.99 19.60 3.64
N LYS A 552 -25.88 18.28 3.47
CA LYS A 552 -26.17 17.57 2.19
C LYS A 552 -25.37 18.11 0.97
N LYS A 553 -24.33 18.91 1.19
CA LYS A 553 -23.56 19.58 0.15
C LYS A 553 -22.49 18.66 -0.47
N VAL A 554 -22.23 18.86 -1.75
CA VAL A 554 -21.07 18.31 -2.46
C VAL A 554 -19.83 19.09 -2.01
N LEU A 555 -18.66 18.45 -1.93
CA LEU A 555 -17.41 19.18 -1.76
C LEU A 555 -17.16 20.07 -2.98
N GLU A 556 -16.81 21.31 -2.74
CA GLU A 556 -16.57 22.33 -3.78
C GLU A 556 -15.16 22.91 -3.65
N LEU A 557 -14.60 23.34 -4.76
CA LEU A 557 -13.38 24.14 -4.80
C LEU A 557 -13.67 25.54 -4.24
N GLN A 558 -12.71 26.09 -3.54
CA GLN A 558 -12.80 27.43 -2.99
C GLN A 558 -12.56 28.47 -4.10
N LEU A 559 -13.50 29.41 -4.24
CA LEU A 559 -13.33 30.57 -5.11
C LEU A 559 -12.30 31.54 -4.52
N PRO A 560 -11.74 32.44 -5.33
CA PRO A 560 -10.91 33.54 -4.82
C PRO A 560 -11.68 34.37 -3.78
N PRO A 561 -11.00 34.81 -2.72
CA PRO A 561 -11.64 35.62 -1.69
C PRO A 561 -12.09 36.97 -2.24
N LYS A 562 -13.35 37.32 -2.01
CA LYS A 562 -13.96 38.57 -2.44
C LYS A 562 -13.63 39.76 -1.51
N LYS A 563 -13.45 39.48 -0.21
CA LYS A 563 -13.15 40.47 0.83
C LYS A 563 -11.72 40.29 1.36
N ALA A 564 -11.13 41.37 1.87
CA ALA A 564 -9.80 41.34 2.48
C ALA A 564 -9.71 40.37 3.66
N SER A 565 -10.80 40.22 4.43
CA SER A 565 -10.90 39.32 5.59
C SER A 565 -11.02 37.84 5.24
N GLU A 566 -11.39 37.50 4.00
CA GLU A 566 -11.51 36.11 3.56
C GLU A 566 -10.12 35.56 3.24
N LYS A 567 -9.90 34.27 3.58
CA LYS A 567 -8.63 33.58 3.34
C LYS A 567 -8.69 32.78 2.04
N PRO A 568 -7.68 32.90 1.16
CA PRO A 568 -7.59 32.03 -0.02
C PRO A 568 -7.33 30.57 0.40
N TRP A 569 -7.65 29.61 -0.48
CA TRP A 569 -7.58 28.18 -0.20
C TRP A 569 -6.20 27.71 0.29
N TRP A 570 -5.14 28.32 -0.21
CA TRP A 570 -3.75 28.00 0.07
C TRP A 570 -3.21 28.60 1.37
N GLN A 571 -3.94 29.52 2.01
CA GLN A 571 -3.45 30.29 3.17
C GLN A 571 -2.96 29.39 4.32
N LYS A 572 -3.66 28.26 4.54
CA LYS A 572 -3.31 27.28 5.58
C LYS A 572 -1.91 26.69 5.34
N ASP A 573 -1.51 26.49 4.07
CA ASP A 573 -0.23 25.88 3.72
C ASP A 573 0.98 26.82 3.98
N TRP A 574 0.72 28.06 4.36
CA TRP A 574 1.71 29.04 4.82
C TRP A 574 1.62 29.34 6.32
N ASP A 575 0.41 29.40 6.87
CA ASP A 575 0.19 29.84 8.24
C ASP A 575 0.31 28.70 9.27
N ASP A 576 -0.09 27.48 8.89
CA ASP A 576 -0.03 26.31 9.77
C ASP A 576 1.33 25.58 9.59
N PRO A 577 2.13 25.42 10.65
CA PRO A 577 3.47 24.82 10.55
C PRO A 577 3.49 23.42 9.93
N ILE A 578 2.44 22.61 10.16
CA ILE A 578 2.34 21.24 9.68
C ILE A 578 2.02 21.23 8.19
N SER A 579 1.03 22.01 7.78
CA SER A 579 0.66 22.14 6.36
C SER A 579 1.81 22.75 5.55
N ARG A 580 2.56 23.69 6.16
CA ARG A 580 3.78 24.24 5.57
C ARG A 580 4.82 23.15 5.36
N ARG A 581 5.08 22.32 6.39
CA ARG A 581 6.03 21.22 6.29
C ARG A 581 5.60 20.19 5.26
N ASP A 582 4.30 19.84 5.17
CA ASP A 582 3.73 18.97 4.11
C ASP A 582 4.06 19.52 2.71
N ARG A 583 3.87 20.81 2.49
CA ARG A 583 4.17 21.47 1.21
C ARG A 583 5.67 21.48 0.88
N GLU A 584 6.53 21.78 1.86
CA GLU A 584 7.97 21.97 1.66
C GLU A 584 8.75 20.64 1.55
N LEU A 585 8.34 19.62 2.28
CA LEU A 585 9.07 18.35 2.39
C LEU A 585 9.16 17.59 1.06
N PHE A 586 8.12 17.63 0.25
CA PHE A 586 8.06 16.85 -1.00
C PHE A 586 8.49 17.66 -2.23
N ALA A 587 8.53 18.96 -2.15
CA ALA A 587 8.85 19.87 -3.25
C ALA A 587 10.35 20.03 -3.55
#